data_11a0ae6efe5efe8f6a04d55257aa8ea4
#
_entry.id   11a0ae6efe5efe8f6a04d55257aa8ea4
#
_cell.length_a   1.000
_cell.length_b   1.000
_cell.length_c   1.000
_cell.angle_alpha   90.00
_cell.angle_beta   90.00
_cell.angle_gamma   90.00
#
_symmetry.space_group_name_H-M   'P 1'
#
loop_
_entity.id
_entity.type
_entity.pdbx_description
1 polymer ?
#
loop_
_entity_poly.entity_id
_entity_poly.type
_entity_poly.pdbx_seq_one_letter_code
_entity_poly.pdbx_strand_id
1 'polypeptide(L)'
;GVVTNQPPKENEITGIHRPMLWSSNDPLPEDDYTFAPYMKEQAFCGGAGSFEIPDYNGFRLPFGRATLRRKSINPDNVFCCTLTGDSMEERIAEDAAIAVDAGEKTIRDGKIYAFRHGDLFRVKYLSRLPGGRVKIKSHNPAYEDEEAGLEDIEVIGRVFWWSVLD
;
A
#
# COMPACT_ATOMS: atom_id res chain seq x y z
N GLY A 1 -1.22 35.32 12.43
CA GLY A 1 -0.68 34.83 11.20
C GLY A 1 -1.64 34.95 10.03
N VAL A 2 -1.15 35.33 8.89
CA VAL A 2 -1.96 35.48 7.69
C VAL A 2 -2.29 34.08 7.16
N VAL A 3 -3.55 33.71 7.24
CA VAL A 3 -4.03 32.50 6.55
C VAL A 3 -4.24 32.88 5.09
N THR A 4 -3.33 32.46 4.22
CA THR A 4 -3.53 32.60 2.78
C THR A 4 -4.52 31.51 2.33
N ASN A 5 -5.79 31.89 2.16
CA ASN A 5 -6.76 31.06 1.48
C ASN A 5 -6.41 31.01 0.00
N GLN A 6 -5.78 29.92 -0.42
CA GLN A 6 -5.65 29.67 -1.85
C GLN A 6 -7.01 29.28 -2.42
N PRO A 7 -7.40 29.82 -3.59
CA PRO A 7 -8.62 29.39 -4.23
C PRO A 7 -8.54 27.89 -4.56
N PRO A 8 -9.66 27.16 -4.47
CA PRO A 8 -9.68 25.75 -4.87
C PRO A 8 -9.23 25.59 -6.32
N LYS A 9 -8.40 24.60 -6.56
CA LYS A 9 -7.97 24.21 -7.91
C LYS A 9 -8.88 23.11 -8.42
N GLU A 10 -9.50 23.36 -9.57
CA GLU A 10 -10.18 22.30 -10.29
C GLU A 10 -9.16 21.33 -10.90
N ASN A 11 -9.56 20.08 -10.99
CA ASN A 11 -8.73 19.08 -11.64
C ASN A 11 -8.70 19.31 -13.15
N GLU A 12 -7.53 19.46 -13.70
CA GLU A 12 -7.30 19.67 -15.11
C GLU A 12 -6.30 18.67 -15.65
N ILE A 13 -6.46 18.31 -16.91
CA ILE A 13 -5.48 17.50 -17.62
C ILE A 13 -4.45 18.45 -18.22
N THR A 14 -3.23 18.45 -17.66
CA THR A 14 -2.16 19.39 -18.07
C THR A 14 -1.04 18.75 -18.89
N GLY A 15 -0.93 17.45 -18.87
CA GLY A 15 0.08 16.71 -19.62
C GLY A 15 -0.54 15.70 -20.54
N ILE A 16 -0.49 15.96 -21.85
CA ILE A 16 -0.92 14.98 -22.85
C ILE A 16 0.33 14.42 -23.51
N HIS A 17 0.60 13.15 -23.26
CA HIS A 17 1.69 12.42 -23.87
C HIS A 17 1.13 11.54 -24.99
N ARG A 18 1.89 11.39 -26.08
CA ARG A 18 1.53 10.41 -27.10
C ARG A 18 1.54 9.02 -26.50
N PRO A 19 0.42 8.29 -26.52
CA PRO A 19 0.42 6.91 -26.06
C PRO A 19 1.31 6.07 -26.97
N MET A 20 2.15 5.23 -26.36
CA MET A 20 2.82 4.17 -27.10
C MET A 20 1.78 3.15 -27.50
N LEU A 21 1.67 2.85 -28.79
CA LEU A 21 0.78 1.79 -29.25
C LEU A 21 1.30 0.44 -28.78
N TRP A 22 0.60 -0.11 -27.82
CA TRP A 22 0.93 -1.41 -27.23
C TRP A 22 -0.24 -2.36 -27.47
N SER A 23 0.06 -3.56 -27.96
CA SER A 23 -0.93 -4.63 -28.07
C SER A 23 -0.76 -5.59 -26.89
N SER A 24 -1.85 -6.27 -26.52
CA SER A 24 -1.84 -7.22 -25.40
C SER A 24 -0.83 -8.37 -25.55
N ASN A 25 -0.32 -8.58 -26.76
CA ASN A 25 0.68 -9.60 -27.05
C ASN A 25 2.12 -9.06 -27.02
N ASP A 26 2.30 -7.75 -26.91
CA ASP A 26 3.63 -7.15 -26.83
C ASP A 26 4.19 -7.27 -25.42
N PRO A 27 5.44 -7.68 -25.24
CA PRO A 27 6.07 -7.65 -23.93
C PRO A 27 6.23 -6.19 -23.46
N LEU A 28 6.02 -5.95 -22.16
CA LEU A 28 6.33 -4.65 -21.55
C LEU A 28 7.84 -4.39 -21.67
N PRO A 29 8.26 -3.12 -21.94
CA PRO A 29 9.68 -2.78 -21.96
C PRO A 29 10.30 -3.05 -20.59
N GLU A 30 11.25 -3.99 -20.54
CA GLU A 30 11.88 -4.45 -19.28
C GLU A 30 12.63 -3.34 -18.56
N ASP A 31 13.16 -2.34 -19.30
CA ASP A 31 13.95 -1.26 -18.72
C ASP A 31 13.09 -0.21 -18.01
N ASP A 32 11.81 -0.10 -18.36
CA ASP A 32 10.90 0.93 -17.84
C ASP A 32 9.98 0.44 -16.73
N TYR A 33 9.84 -0.87 -16.59
CA TYR A 33 8.93 -1.50 -15.66
C TYR A 33 9.64 -2.52 -14.77
N THR A 34 9.17 -2.58 -13.54
CA THR A 34 9.49 -3.68 -12.63
C THR A 34 8.22 -4.42 -12.27
N PHE A 35 8.36 -5.67 -11.89
CA PHE A 35 7.20 -6.52 -11.56
C PHE A 35 7.20 -6.83 -10.08
N ALA A 36 6.12 -6.45 -9.39
CA ALA A 36 5.92 -6.78 -8.00
C ALA A 36 5.21 -8.14 -7.88
N PRO A 37 5.73 -9.05 -7.05
CA PRO A 37 5.08 -10.33 -6.83
C PRO A 37 3.75 -10.16 -6.11
N TYR A 38 2.78 -11.01 -6.45
CA TYR A 38 1.49 -11.04 -5.81
C TYR A 38 1.46 -12.11 -4.72
N MET A 39 1.13 -11.74 -3.49
CA MET A 39 1.14 -12.63 -2.34
C MET A 39 -0.28 -12.92 -1.87
N LYS A 40 -0.53 -14.17 -1.48
CA LYS A 40 -1.75 -14.54 -0.78
C LYS A 40 -1.65 -14.22 0.70
N GLU A 41 -2.80 -13.94 1.32
CA GLU A 41 -2.94 -13.74 2.77
C GLU A 41 -2.27 -14.86 3.58
N GLN A 42 -2.35 -16.10 3.13
CA GLN A 42 -1.72 -17.24 3.78
C GLN A 42 -0.21 -17.17 3.91
N ALA A 43 0.46 -16.44 3.03
CA ALA A 43 1.91 -16.21 3.11
C ALA A 43 2.29 -15.38 4.34
N PHE A 44 1.36 -14.62 4.86
CA PHE A 44 1.54 -13.77 6.02
C PHE A 44 1.23 -14.47 7.35
N CYS A 45 0.44 -15.52 7.32
CA CYS A 45 0.00 -16.27 8.51
C CYS A 45 1.00 -17.33 8.99
N GLY A 46 2.01 -17.60 8.19
CA GLY A 46 2.99 -18.65 8.48
C GLY A 46 4.21 -18.13 9.24
N GLY A 47 4.13 -18.16 10.54
CA GLY A 47 5.22 -18.12 11.52
C GLY A 47 6.52 -17.36 11.23
N ALA A 48 7.00 -16.66 12.23
CA ALA A 48 8.37 -16.20 12.44
C ALA A 48 9.16 -15.67 11.23
N GLY A 49 8.83 -14.48 10.80
CA GLY A 49 9.87 -13.53 10.33
C GLY A 49 10.52 -13.75 8.97
N SER A 50 10.25 -14.79 8.24
CA SER A 50 10.75 -14.93 6.88
C SER A 50 9.61 -14.78 5.88
N PHE A 51 9.61 -13.64 5.21
CA PHE A 51 8.84 -13.49 3.99
C PHE A 51 9.52 -14.30 2.89
N GLU A 52 9.28 -15.59 2.83
CA GLU A 52 9.40 -16.27 1.57
C GLU A 52 8.21 -15.83 0.74
N ILE A 53 8.50 -15.05 -0.29
CA ILE A 53 7.50 -14.61 -1.26
C ILE A 53 7.14 -15.84 -2.08
N PRO A 54 6.00 -16.52 -1.82
CA PRO A 54 5.62 -17.61 -2.69
C PRO A 54 5.22 -16.98 -4.02
N ASP A 55 5.87 -17.46 -5.08
CA ASP A 55 5.47 -17.14 -6.45
C ASP A 55 4.04 -17.62 -6.66
N TYR A 56 3.09 -16.70 -6.54
CA TYR A 56 1.68 -16.98 -6.71
C TYR A 56 1.37 -17.21 -8.19
N ASN A 57 1.66 -18.42 -8.70
CA ASN A 57 1.48 -18.82 -10.10
C ASN A 57 2.11 -17.83 -11.10
N GLY A 58 3.21 -17.19 -10.72
CA GLY A 58 3.84 -16.17 -11.55
C GLY A 58 3.03 -14.90 -11.72
N PHE A 59 1.97 -14.70 -10.94
CA PHE A 59 1.17 -13.49 -11.01
C PHE A 59 1.95 -12.31 -10.44
N ARG A 60 2.13 -11.27 -11.25
CA ARG A 60 2.90 -10.08 -10.90
C ARG A 60 2.20 -8.85 -11.44
N LEU A 61 2.34 -7.72 -10.74
CA LEU A 61 1.86 -6.44 -11.23
C LEU A 61 3.03 -5.57 -11.69
N PRO A 62 2.94 -4.96 -12.87
CA PRO A 62 3.97 -4.06 -13.36
C PRO A 62 3.86 -2.68 -12.72
N PHE A 63 5.00 -2.12 -12.33
CA PHE A 63 5.12 -0.73 -11.88
C PHE A 63 6.19 -0.02 -12.68
N GLY A 64 5.92 1.23 -13.06
CA GLY A 64 6.92 2.06 -13.71
C GLY A 64 8.10 2.34 -12.77
N ARG A 65 9.32 2.08 -13.23
CA ARG A 65 10.53 2.34 -12.43
C ARG A 65 10.67 3.81 -12.06
N ALA A 66 10.32 4.71 -12.97
CA ALA A 66 10.35 6.14 -12.71
C ALA A 66 9.36 6.56 -11.62
N THR A 67 8.19 5.92 -11.56
CA THR A 67 7.18 6.16 -10.53
C THR A 67 7.69 5.77 -9.15
N LEU A 68 8.27 4.58 -9.03
CA LEU A 68 8.85 4.11 -7.77
C LEU A 68 10.03 4.97 -7.34
N ARG A 69 10.89 5.37 -8.28
CA ARG A 69 12.05 6.22 -8.02
C ARG A 69 11.63 7.58 -7.46
N ARG A 70 10.59 8.20 -8.00
CA ARG A 70 10.05 9.48 -7.49
C ARG A 70 9.59 9.38 -6.05
N LYS A 71 9.13 8.23 -5.63
CA LYS A 71 8.68 7.97 -4.25
C LYS A 71 9.78 7.37 -3.38
N SER A 72 11.00 7.25 -3.89
CA SER A 72 12.13 6.64 -3.20
C SER A 72 11.85 5.20 -2.73
N ILE A 73 11.13 4.46 -3.55
CA ILE A 73 10.77 3.07 -3.28
C ILE A 73 11.73 2.14 -4.03
N ASN A 74 12.38 1.24 -3.28
CA ASN A 74 13.18 0.19 -3.89
C ASN A 74 12.25 -0.88 -4.45
N PRO A 75 12.31 -1.18 -5.76
CA PRO A 75 11.45 -2.19 -6.37
C PRO A 75 11.54 -3.57 -5.72
N ASP A 76 12.70 -3.93 -5.19
CA ASP A 76 12.90 -5.25 -4.56
C ASP A 76 12.10 -5.41 -3.26
N ASN A 77 11.63 -4.32 -2.68
CA ASN A 77 10.85 -4.31 -1.45
C ASN A 77 9.33 -4.30 -1.71
N VAL A 78 8.91 -4.23 -2.96
CA VAL A 78 7.49 -4.10 -3.30
C VAL A 78 6.84 -5.44 -3.50
N PHE A 79 5.71 -5.64 -2.84
CA PHE A 79 4.82 -6.78 -3.11
C PHE A 79 3.37 -6.31 -3.14
N CYS A 80 2.51 -7.13 -3.74
CA CYS A 80 1.07 -6.88 -3.85
C CYS A 80 0.27 -7.98 -3.18
N CYS A 81 -0.90 -7.63 -2.72
CA CYS A 81 -1.87 -8.59 -2.20
C CYS A 81 -3.30 -8.04 -2.37
N THR A 82 -4.29 -8.89 -2.15
CA THR A 82 -5.69 -8.47 -2.16
C THR A 82 -6.13 -8.09 -0.77
N LEU A 83 -6.78 -6.93 -0.64
CA LEU A 83 -7.37 -6.50 0.61
C LEU A 83 -8.71 -7.20 0.82
N THR A 84 -8.90 -7.81 1.98
CA THR A 84 -10.18 -8.37 2.41
C THR A 84 -10.84 -7.47 3.44
N GLY A 85 -12.17 -7.45 3.46
CA GLY A 85 -12.93 -6.63 4.38
C GLY A 85 -13.13 -5.18 3.90
N ASP A 86 -13.99 -4.46 4.59
CA ASP A 86 -14.48 -3.14 4.19
C ASP A 86 -14.02 -2.01 5.11
N SER A 87 -13.09 -2.27 6.01
CA SER A 87 -12.69 -1.26 7.02
C SER A 87 -11.98 -0.06 6.44
N MET A 88 -11.43 -0.15 5.24
CA MET A 88 -10.77 0.97 4.56
C MET A 88 -11.65 1.64 3.50
N GLU A 89 -12.88 1.19 3.34
CA GLU A 89 -13.83 1.85 2.44
C GLU A 89 -14.23 3.24 2.99
N GLU A 90 -14.41 4.19 2.16
CA GLU A 90 -14.46 4.13 0.69
C GLU A 90 -13.11 4.42 0.01
N ARG A 91 -12.04 4.61 0.77
CA ARG A 91 -10.73 4.93 0.20
C ARG A 91 -10.10 3.74 -0.52
N ILE A 92 -10.12 2.58 0.09
CA ILE A 92 -9.68 1.33 -0.53
C ILE A 92 -10.86 0.37 -0.48
N ALA A 93 -11.33 -0.01 -1.65
CA ALA A 93 -12.47 -0.90 -1.76
C ALA A 93 -12.12 -2.32 -1.31
N GLU A 94 -13.11 -3.03 -0.81
CA GLU A 94 -12.99 -4.48 -0.57
C GLU A 94 -12.58 -5.16 -1.88
N ASP A 95 -11.70 -6.15 -1.77
CA ASP A 95 -11.13 -6.90 -2.90
C ASP A 95 -10.18 -6.11 -3.82
N ALA A 96 -9.84 -4.88 -3.48
CA ALA A 96 -8.83 -4.14 -4.22
C ALA A 96 -7.45 -4.81 -4.09
N ALA A 97 -6.66 -4.72 -5.16
CA ALA A 97 -5.24 -5.02 -5.07
C ALA A 97 -4.54 -3.85 -4.37
N ILE A 98 -3.62 -4.15 -3.48
CA ILE A 98 -2.78 -3.15 -2.82
C ILE A 98 -1.31 -3.45 -3.06
N ALA A 99 -0.48 -2.42 -3.08
CA ALA A 99 0.97 -2.56 -3.14
C ALA A 99 1.60 -2.03 -1.86
N VAL A 100 2.53 -2.79 -1.33
CA VAL A 100 3.20 -2.55 -0.05
C VAL A 100 4.69 -2.37 -0.29
N ASP A 101 5.26 -1.34 0.29
CA ASP A 101 6.70 -1.13 0.38
C ASP A 101 7.22 -1.70 1.71
N ALA A 102 7.82 -2.88 1.66
CA ALA A 102 8.37 -3.53 2.85
C ALA A 102 9.63 -2.85 3.40
N GLY A 103 10.18 -1.87 2.68
CA GLY A 103 11.28 -1.03 3.16
C GLY A 103 10.84 0.10 4.11
N GLU A 104 9.56 0.45 4.12
CA GLU A 104 8.99 1.53 4.94
C GLU A 104 8.27 0.96 6.17
N LYS A 105 9.02 0.66 7.22
CA LYS A 105 8.49 0.09 8.47
C LYS A 105 8.38 1.11 9.61
N THR A 106 8.90 2.30 9.42
CA THR A 106 8.77 3.38 10.40
C THR A 106 7.42 4.07 10.25
N ILE A 107 6.65 4.12 11.32
CA ILE A 107 5.32 4.72 11.30
C ILE A 107 5.44 6.24 11.14
N ARG A 108 4.82 6.75 10.09
CA ARG A 108 4.53 8.18 9.89
C ARG A 108 3.05 8.40 10.14
N ASP A 109 2.73 9.35 10.99
CA ASP A 109 1.38 9.57 11.47
C ASP A 109 0.38 9.78 10.31
N GLY A 110 -0.69 9.02 10.35
CA GLY A 110 -1.79 9.12 9.39
C GLY A 110 -1.53 8.48 8.03
N LYS A 111 -0.45 7.72 7.88
CA LYS A 111 -0.22 6.92 6.67
C LYS A 111 -0.79 5.52 6.83
N ILE A 112 -0.97 4.84 5.70
CA ILE A 112 -1.58 3.51 5.66
C ILE A 112 -0.48 2.46 5.67
N TYR A 113 -0.62 1.47 6.54
CA TYR A 113 0.34 0.38 6.71
C TYR A 113 -0.34 -0.97 6.67
N ALA A 114 0.36 -1.94 6.11
CA ALA A 114 0.10 -3.35 6.33
C ALA A 114 0.89 -3.77 7.57
N PHE A 115 0.24 -4.39 8.54
CA PHE A 115 0.87 -4.82 9.79
C PHE A 115 0.23 -6.07 10.33
N ARG A 116 1.00 -6.80 11.13
CA ARG A 116 0.51 -7.95 11.87
C ARG A 116 0.17 -7.52 13.30
N HIS A 117 -1.00 -7.90 13.76
CA HIS A 117 -1.48 -7.67 15.12
C HIS A 117 -1.97 -9.02 15.69
N GLY A 118 -1.15 -9.63 16.51
CA GLY A 118 -1.40 -11.02 16.90
C GLY A 118 -1.39 -11.93 15.67
N ASP A 119 -2.48 -12.65 15.46
CA ASP A 119 -2.65 -13.52 14.29
C ASP A 119 -3.30 -12.83 13.09
N LEU A 120 -3.65 -11.55 13.24
CA LEU A 120 -4.37 -10.80 12.22
C LEU A 120 -3.42 -10.03 11.32
N PHE A 121 -3.71 -10.10 10.04
CA PHE A 121 -3.15 -9.23 9.02
C PHE A 121 -4.08 -8.07 8.78
N ARG A 122 -3.61 -6.85 9.00
CA ARG A 122 -4.46 -5.65 8.99
C ARG A 122 -3.87 -4.58 8.09
N VAL A 123 -4.76 -3.80 7.49
CA VAL A 123 -4.41 -2.57 6.75
C VAL A 123 -5.19 -1.42 7.36
N LYS A 124 -4.49 -0.46 7.94
CA LYS A 124 -5.08 0.68 8.67
C LYS A 124 -4.17 1.90 8.59
N TYR A 125 -4.73 3.05 8.94
CA TYR A 125 -3.91 4.21 9.30
C TYR A 125 -3.24 3.94 10.63
N LEU A 126 -1.96 4.22 10.72
CA LEU A 126 -1.22 4.17 11.98
C LEU A 126 -0.69 5.56 12.36
N SER A 127 -0.76 5.88 13.64
CA SER A 127 -0.16 7.08 14.20
C SER A 127 0.47 6.74 15.55
N ARG A 128 1.63 7.31 15.83
CA ARG A 128 2.30 7.06 17.11
C ARG A 128 1.66 7.88 18.23
N LEU A 129 1.53 7.26 19.37
CA LEU A 129 1.06 7.87 20.60
C LEU A 129 2.18 7.84 21.65
N PRO A 130 2.13 8.75 22.66
CA PRO A 130 3.08 8.71 23.77
C PRO A 130 3.06 7.37 24.50
N GLY A 131 4.20 6.99 25.08
CA GLY A 131 4.31 5.78 25.89
C GLY A 131 4.45 4.49 25.11
N GLY A 132 4.99 4.55 23.90
CA GLY A 132 5.19 3.35 23.08
C GLY A 132 3.90 2.73 22.56
N ARG A 133 2.89 3.56 22.35
CA ARG A 133 1.58 3.12 21.85
C ARG A 133 1.34 3.61 20.43
N VAL A 134 0.41 2.97 19.76
CA VAL A 134 0.00 3.30 18.40
C VAL A 134 -1.52 3.40 18.31
N LYS A 135 -1.98 4.42 17.60
CA LYS A 135 -3.38 4.55 17.21
C LYS A 135 -3.62 3.84 15.90
N ILE A 136 -4.66 3.03 15.85
CA ILE A 136 -5.07 2.23 14.71
C ILE A 136 -6.43 2.74 14.25
N LYS A 137 -6.48 3.29 13.04
CA LYS A 137 -7.70 3.91 12.53
C LYS A 137 -8.12 3.31 11.20
N SER A 138 -9.40 2.97 11.09
CA SER A 138 -10.04 2.60 9.82
C SER A 138 -10.47 3.85 9.07
N HIS A 139 -10.55 3.76 7.74
CA HIS A 139 -11.15 4.84 6.95
C HIS A 139 -12.67 4.83 7.07
N ASN A 140 -13.28 3.64 7.11
CA ASN A 140 -14.71 3.46 7.26
C ASN A 140 -15.16 3.85 8.67
N PRO A 141 -16.06 4.85 8.82
CA PRO A 141 -16.48 5.34 10.13
C PRO A 141 -17.32 4.33 10.93
N ALA A 142 -17.77 3.23 10.31
CA ALA A 142 -18.44 2.15 11.03
C ALA A 142 -17.51 1.41 12.01
N TYR A 143 -16.19 1.56 11.84
CA TYR A 143 -15.18 0.95 12.71
C TYR A 143 -14.61 2.00 13.65
N GLU A 144 -14.58 1.67 14.93
CA GLU A 144 -14.01 2.56 15.94
C GLU A 144 -12.47 2.57 15.89
N ASP A 145 -11.87 3.69 16.31
CA ASP A 145 -10.44 3.79 16.51
C ASP A 145 -9.99 2.84 17.62
N GLU A 146 -8.82 2.26 17.45
CA GLU A 146 -8.22 1.34 18.41
C GLU A 146 -6.84 1.87 18.83
N GLU A 147 -6.35 1.38 19.94
CA GLU A 147 -4.98 1.58 20.37
C GLU A 147 -4.32 0.25 20.70
N ALA A 148 -3.01 0.18 20.50
CA ALA A 148 -2.21 -0.98 20.86
C ALA A 148 -0.81 -0.53 21.30
N GLY A 149 -0.10 -1.41 21.99
CA GLY A 149 1.34 -1.20 22.23
C GLY A 149 2.13 -1.46 20.95
N LEU A 150 3.20 -0.72 20.74
CA LEU A 150 4.10 -0.96 19.60
C LEU A 150 4.66 -2.38 19.59
N GLU A 151 4.86 -2.96 20.76
CA GLU A 151 5.33 -4.34 20.92
C GLU A 151 4.31 -5.39 20.48
N ASP A 152 3.04 -5.02 20.39
CA ASP A 152 1.95 -5.93 20.00
C ASP A 152 1.70 -5.97 18.50
N ILE A 153 2.33 -5.09 17.75
CA ILE A 153 2.21 -5.04 16.30
C ILE A 153 3.56 -5.19 15.60
N GLU A 154 3.53 -5.74 14.42
CA GLU A 154 4.68 -5.79 13.51
C GLU A 154 4.32 -5.10 12.21
N VAL A 155 4.96 -3.95 11.93
CA VAL A 155 4.75 -3.24 10.68
C VAL A 155 5.44 -4.01 9.56
N ILE A 156 4.67 -4.38 8.55
CA ILE A 156 5.19 -5.10 7.38
C ILE A 156 5.70 -4.11 6.35
N GLY A 157 4.94 -3.05 6.11
CA GLY A 157 5.33 -2.01 5.21
C GLY A 157 4.22 -1.00 4.97
N ARG A 158 4.57 0.06 4.27
CA ARG A 158 3.62 1.10 3.91
C ARG A 158 2.83 0.72 2.67
N VAL A 159 1.51 0.90 2.72
CA VAL A 159 0.64 0.76 1.55
C VAL A 159 0.71 2.06 0.77
N PHE A 160 1.27 2.02 -0.43
CA PHE A 160 1.49 3.22 -1.25
C PHE A 160 0.66 3.26 -2.53
N TRP A 161 0.01 2.17 -2.88
CA TRP A 161 -0.78 2.07 -4.10
C TRP A 161 -1.94 1.09 -3.88
N TRP A 162 -3.06 1.35 -4.51
CA TRP A 162 -4.18 0.41 -4.58
C TRP A 162 -4.94 0.58 -5.89
N SER A 163 -5.57 -0.50 -6.34
CA SER A 163 -6.38 -0.48 -7.55
C SER A 163 -7.73 0.18 -7.29
N VAL A 164 -8.21 0.91 -8.28
CA VAL A 164 -9.55 1.49 -8.28
C VAL A 164 -10.24 1.04 -9.56
N LEU A 165 -11.31 0.28 -9.40
CA LEU A 165 -12.17 -0.17 -10.50
C LEU A 165 -13.58 0.31 -10.24
N ASP A 166 -14.13 1.02 -11.19
CA ASP A 166 -15.49 1.55 -11.10
C ASP A 166 -16.45 0.80 -12.03
#